data_401eef2ced38b0c3eeed4f7202eb52fa
#
_entry.id   401eef2ced38b0c3eeed4f7202eb52fa
#
_cell.length_a   1.000
_cell.length_b   1.000
_cell.length_c   1.000
_cell.angle_alpha   90.00
_cell.angle_beta   90.00
_cell.angle_gamma   90.00
#
_symmetry.space_group_name_H-M   'P 1'
#
loop_
_entity.id
_entity.type
_entity.pdbx_description
1 polymer ?
#
loop_
_entity_poly.entity_id
_entity_poly.type
_entity_poly.pdbx_seq_one_letter_code
_entity_poly.pdbx_strand_id
1 'polypeptide(L)'
;MERFENCLYREVCDYEEPCRNACVRYSVTKYMLEHSNIPKSKWGIHKLIPDECDMKAFENLAYIRDNIVEFTDNGHSLYIYSDTCGNGKTTWATKLVLQYFNEVWEHTGYNARGVFINVPTFLYQCKSNISRPSQEFEELRDSLFKVDLVVWDDIAAAKISDYDFSTILSILDSRVYKQKANIYTSNISPQHIESYVGAKLASRISKGITIQLKGGDKRNGSTASSSFENLSV
;
A
#
# COMPACT_ATOMS: atom_id res chain seq x y z
N MET A 1 24.18 -20.09 8.42
CA MET A 1 24.63 -18.72 8.14
C MET A 1 23.77 -17.79 8.96
N GLU A 2 24.35 -17.03 9.91
CA GLU A 2 23.57 -16.05 10.68
C GLU A 2 23.11 -14.93 9.74
N ARG A 3 21.82 -14.68 9.69
CA ARG A 3 21.22 -13.60 8.88
C ARG A 3 21.16 -12.33 9.69
N PHE A 4 21.33 -11.19 9.02
CA PHE A 4 21.31 -9.87 9.66
C PHE A 4 19.99 -9.64 10.42
N GLU A 5 20.06 -9.36 11.72
CA GLU A 5 18.91 -9.35 12.63
C GLU A 5 17.80 -8.36 12.22
N ASN A 6 18.18 -7.22 11.68
CA ASN A 6 17.25 -6.16 11.27
C ASN A 6 16.79 -6.28 9.82
N CYS A 7 17.07 -7.38 9.12
CA CYS A 7 16.62 -7.56 7.75
C CYS A 7 15.16 -8.01 7.71
N LEU A 8 14.33 -7.26 6.98
CA LEU A 8 12.90 -7.56 6.79
C LEU A 8 12.65 -8.92 6.10
N TYR A 9 13.63 -9.39 5.31
CA TYR A 9 13.55 -10.64 4.57
C TYR A 9 14.31 -11.79 5.23
N ARG A 10 14.72 -11.64 6.49
CA ARG A 10 15.53 -12.61 7.21
C ARG A 10 14.99 -14.05 7.11
N GLU A 11 13.69 -14.22 7.20
CA GLU A 11 13.05 -15.55 7.22
C GLU A 11 12.84 -16.15 5.82
N VAL A 12 12.74 -15.32 4.79
CA VAL A 12 12.38 -15.71 3.43
C VAL A 12 13.45 -15.40 2.39
N CYS A 13 14.62 -14.94 2.84
CA CYS A 13 15.68 -14.53 1.92
C CYS A 13 16.36 -15.77 1.31
N ASP A 14 16.34 -15.85 0.01
CA ASP A 14 16.99 -16.82 -0.85
C ASP A 14 18.30 -16.31 -1.50
N TYR A 15 18.68 -15.06 -1.19
CA TYR A 15 19.86 -14.43 -1.75
C TYR A 15 21.14 -15.14 -1.29
N GLU A 16 21.99 -15.55 -2.23
CA GLU A 16 23.16 -16.40 -1.99
C GLU A 16 24.36 -15.68 -1.35
N GLU A 17 24.41 -14.34 -1.47
CA GLU A 17 25.48 -13.53 -0.89
C GLU A 17 25.48 -13.60 0.65
N PRO A 18 26.67 -13.49 1.29
CA PRO A 18 26.76 -13.46 2.74
C PRO A 18 25.90 -12.34 3.34
N CYS A 19 25.08 -12.68 4.31
CA CYS A 19 24.24 -11.72 5.00
C CYS A 19 25.09 -10.73 5.82
N ARG A 20 25.05 -9.47 5.45
CA ARG A 20 25.83 -8.38 6.08
C ARG A 20 25.12 -7.04 5.89
N ASN A 21 25.52 -6.00 6.65
CA ASN A 21 24.98 -4.65 6.55
C ASN A 21 25.14 -4.02 5.15
N ALA A 22 26.10 -4.50 4.36
CA ALA A 22 26.37 -4.06 2.99
C ALA A 22 25.64 -4.91 1.94
N CYS A 23 24.65 -5.71 2.34
CA CYS A 23 23.80 -6.44 1.39
C CYS A 23 23.03 -5.47 0.50
N VAL A 24 23.17 -5.63 -0.82
CA VAL A 24 22.52 -4.75 -1.81
C VAL A 24 21.00 -4.86 -1.69
N ARG A 25 20.44 -6.06 -1.57
CA ARG A 25 19.00 -6.26 -1.35
C ARG A 25 18.50 -5.49 -0.14
N TYR A 26 19.19 -5.62 1.01
CA TYR A 26 18.82 -4.88 2.21
C TYR A 26 18.86 -3.35 1.99
N SER A 27 19.93 -2.84 1.38
CA SER A 27 20.11 -1.40 1.19
C SER A 27 19.08 -0.82 0.23
N VAL A 28 18.79 -1.50 -0.88
CA VAL A 28 17.83 -1.05 -1.89
C VAL A 28 16.40 -1.15 -1.35
N THR A 29 16.04 -2.27 -0.71
CA THR A 29 14.70 -2.42 -0.14
C THR A 29 14.44 -1.46 1.02
N LYS A 30 15.45 -1.22 1.86
CA LYS A 30 15.37 -0.21 2.90
C LYS A 30 15.14 1.19 2.32
N TYR A 31 15.86 1.56 1.27
CA TYR A 31 15.66 2.83 0.57
C TYR A 31 14.21 2.96 0.06
N MET A 32 13.68 1.94 -0.65
CA MET A 32 12.30 1.95 -1.12
C MET A 32 11.29 2.11 0.02
N LEU A 33 11.50 1.45 1.15
CA LEU A 33 10.65 1.55 2.34
C LEU A 33 10.68 2.95 2.96
N GLU A 34 11.86 3.54 3.11
CA GLU A 34 12.03 4.88 3.66
C GLU A 34 11.35 5.96 2.79
N HIS A 35 11.25 5.74 1.48
CA HIS A 35 10.60 6.64 0.53
C HIS A 35 9.18 6.22 0.13
N SER A 36 8.61 5.18 0.76
CA SER A 36 7.29 4.65 0.44
C SER A 36 6.14 5.29 1.21
N ASN A 37 6.44 6.09 2.23
CA ASN A 37 5.44 6.59 3.19
C ASN A 37 4.67 5.48 3.93
N ILE A 38 5.13 4.23 3.90
CA ILE A 38 4.57 3.14 4.70
C ILE A 38 5.01 3.32 6.16
N PRO A 39 4.09 3.34 7.13
CA PRO A 39 4.46 3.41 8.53
C PRO A 39 5.42 2.28 8.93
N LYS A 40 6.48 2.61 9.68
CA LYS A 40 7.51 1.63 10.09
C LYS A 40 6.91 0.40 10.81
N SER A 41 5.83 0.58 11.56
CA SER A 41 5.10 -0.50 12.22
C SER A 41 4.47 -1.51 11.25
N LYS A 42 4.35 -1.17 9.97
CA LYS A 42 3.79 -2.03 8.91
C LYS A 42 4.86 -2.64 8.01
N TRP A 43 6.14 -2.42 8.26
CA TRP A 43 7.23 -2.96 7.44
C TRP A 43 7.42 -4.47 7.59
N GLY A 44 6.90 -5.05 8.68
CA GLY A 44 7.00 -6.49 8.94
C GLY A 44 6.02 -7.35 8.12
N ILE A 45 6.30 -8.65 8.08
CA ILE A 45 5.40 -9.64 7.48
C ILE A 45 4.27 -9.94 8.47
N HIS A 46 3.10 -9.39 8.21
CA HIS A 46 1.90 -9.69 9.01
C HIS A 46 1.17 -10.92 8.45
N LYS A 47 1.03 -11.97 9.27
CA LYS A 47 0.17 -13.10 8.92
C LYS A 47 -1.29 -12.66 9.03
N LEU A 48 -2.04 -12.85 7.96
CA LEU A 48 -3.49 -12.69 7.95
C LEU A 48 -4.11 -14.08 7.78
N ILE A 49 -5.02 -14.43 8.69
CA ILE A 49 -5.79 -15.67 8.61
C ILE A 49 -7.15 -15.33 8.03
N PRO A 50 -7.57 -15.96 6.92
CA PRO A 50 -8.89 -15.73 6.36
C PRO A 50 -9.99 -16.31 7.28
N ASP A 51 -11.12 -15.64 7.35
CA ASP A 51 -12.36 -16.25 7.78
C ASP A 51 -12.90 -17.13 6.65
N GLU A 52 -13.76 -18.10 6.93
CA GLU A 52 -14.31 -19.00 5.89
C GLU A 52 -14.94 -18.23 4.72
N CYS A 53 -15.63 -17.12 5.02
CA CYS A 53 -16.26 -16.27 4.01
C CYS A 53 -15.25 -15.48 3.15
N ASP A 54 -14.00 -15.38 3.56
CA ASP A 54 -12.94 -14.65 2.88
C ASP A 54 -11.95 -15.55 2.13
N MET A 55 -12.07 -16.88 2.20
CA MET A 55 -11.14 -17.82 1.57
C MET A 55 -10.87 -17.46 0.11
N LYS A 56 -11.94 -17.30 -0.68
CA LYS A 56 -11.82 -16.95 -2.11
C LYS A 56 -11.20 -15.57 -2.35
N ALA A 57 -11.50 -14.58 -1.50
CA ALA A 57 -10.93 -13.26 -1.59
C ALA A 57 -9.41 -13.30 -1.30
N PHE A 58 -9.00 -14.09 -0.30
CA PHE A 58 -7.59 -14.30 0.04
C PHE A 58 -6.81 -15.03 -1.06
N GLU A 59 -7.42 -16.06 -1.70
CA GLU A 59 -6.83 -16.73 -2.86
C GLU A 59 -6.57 -15.75 -4.01
N ASN A 60 -7.56 -14.90 -4.32
CA ASN A 60 -7.42 -13.89 -5.37
C ASN A 60 -6.34 -12.85 -5.02
N LEU A 61 -6.28 -12.39 -3.75
CA LEU A 61 -5.25 -11.46 -3.29
C LEU A 61 -3.85 -12.11 -3.28
N ALA A 62 -3.76 -13.40 -2.93
CA ALA A 62 -2.52 -14.16 -3.03
C ALA A 62 -2.06 -14.31 -4.48
N TYR A 63 -2.98 -14.58 -5.41
CA TYR A 63 -2.67 -14.61 -6.83
C TYR A 63 -2.11 -13.28 -7.33
N ILE A 64 -2.72 -12.13 -6.96
CA ILE A 64 -2.20 -10.81 -7.31
C ILE A 64 -0.83 -10.58 -6.69
N ARG A 65 -0.62 -10.98 -5.43
CA ARG A 65 0.68 -10.90 -4.77
C ARG A 65 1.77 -11.65 -5.53
N ASP A 66 1.47 -12.87 -5.94
CA ASP A 66 2.44 -13.75 -6.61
C ASP A 66 2.72 -13.31 -8.06
N ASN A 67 1.85 -12.44 -8.63
CA ASN A 67 1.99 -11.84 -9.96
C ASN A 67 2.07 -10.30 -9.89
N ILE A 68 2.62 -9.76 -8.78
CA ILE A 68 2.56 -8.31 -8.51
C ILE A 68 3.36 -7.46 -9.50
N VAL A 69 4.43 -7.99 -10.08
CA VAL A 69 5.22 -7.30 -11.11
C VAL A 69 4.38 -7.13 -12.36
N GLU A 70 3.79 -8.22 -12.88
CA GLU A 70 2.90 -8.17 -14.05
C GLU A 70 1.69 -7.26 -13.82
N PHE A 71 1.07 -7.33 -12.63
CA PHE A 71 -0.02 -6.43 -12.23
C PHE A 71 0.40 -4.96 -12.33
N THR A 72 1.61 -4.65 -11.87
CA THR A 72 2.14 -3.29 -11.82
C THR A 72 2.55 -2.80 -13.22
N ASP A 73 3.25 -3.60 -13.99
CA ASP A 73 3.74 -3.25 -15.32
C ASP A 73 2.60 -3.04 -16.33
N ASN A 74 1.49 -3.78 -16.16
CA ASN A 74 0.27 -3.60 -16.96
C ASN A 74 -0.62 -2.44 -16.49
N GLY A 75 -0.22 -1.71 -15.46
CA GLY A 75 -0.98 -0.56 -14.94
C GLY A 75 -2.35 -0.93 -14.37
N HIS A 76 -2.49 -2.14 -13.84
CA HIS A 76 -3.76 -2.61 -13.28
C HIS A 76 -4.18 -1.84 -12.05
N SER A 77 -5.48 -1.84 -11.77
CA SER A 77 -6.07 -1.28 -10.57
C SER A 77 -6.78 -2.35 -9.75
N LEU A 78 -6.65 -2.27 -8.44
CA LEU A 78 -7.29 -3.16 -7.47
C LEU A 78 -8.08 -2.34 -6.45
N TYR A 79 -9.34 -2.68 -6.23
CA TYR A 79 -10.20 -2.10 -5.21
C TYR A 79 -10.54 -3.16 -4.14
N ILE A 80 -9.98 -2.99 -2.95
CA ILE A 80 -10.24 -3.87 -1.79
C ILE A 80 -11.23 -3.14 -0.88
N TYR A 81 -12.41 -3.70 -0.71
CA TYR A 81 -13.42 -3.06 0.14
C TYR A 81 -14.05 -4.01 1.14
N SER A 82 -14.70 -3.44 2.13
CA SER A 82 -15.48 -4.16 3.12
C SER A 82 -16.41 -3.22 3.86
N ASP A 83 -17.56 -3.70 4.22
CA ASP A 83 -18.53 -3.00 5.07
C ASP A 83 -18.10 -2.99 6.55
N THR A 84 -17.09 -3.82 6.92
CA THR A 84 -16.53 -3.90 8.27
C THR A 84 -15.14 -3.29 8.36
N CYS A 85 -14.81 -2.69 9.52
CA CYS A 85 -13.47 -2.21 9.82
C CYS A 85 -12.58 -3.35 10.35
N GLY A 86 -11.25 -3.20 10.25
CA GLY A 86 -10.30 -4.11 10.91
C GLY A 86 -10.09 -5.48 10.26
N ASN A 87 -10.73 -5.78 9.14
CA ASN A 87 -10.66 -7.10 8.49
C ASN A 87 -9.46 -7.33 7.57
N GLY A 88 -8.49 -6.41 7.55
CA GLY A 88 -7.21 -6.63 6.87
C GLY A 88 -7.02 -5.94 5.51
N LYS A 89 -7.94 -5.08 5.03
CA LYS A 89 -7.79 -4.33 3.76
C LYS A 89 -6.44 -3.64 3.63
N THR A 90 -6.15 -2.74 4.58
CA THR A 90 -4.89 -1.99 4.62
C THR A 90 -3.67 -2.90 4.73
N THR A 91 -3.78 -3.99 5.49
CA THR A 91 -2.70 -4.97 5.63
C THR A 91 -2.43 -5.68 4.29
N TRP A 92 -3.47 -6.07 3.55
CA TRP A 92 -3.31 -6.65 2.22
C TRP A 92 -2.68 -5.66 1.24
N ALA A 93 -3.17 -4.42 1.19
CA ALA A 93 -2.58 -3.39 0.34
C ALA A 93 -1.09 -3.16 0.66
N THR A 94 -0.72 -3.12 1.94
CA THR A 94 0.68 -3.02 2.37
C THR A 94 1.50 -4.24 1.94
N LYS A 95 0.97 -5.47 2.12
CA LYS A 95 1.64 -6.71 1.68
C LYS A 95 1.95 -6.71 0.18
N LEU A 96 1.02 -6.24 -0.63
CA LEU A 96 1.22 -6.17 -2.08
C LEU A 96 2.37 -5.23 -2.46
N VAL A 97 2.48 -4.05 -1.82
CA VAL A 97 3.61 -3.14 -2.04
C VAL A 97 4.93 -3.74 -1.55
N LEU A 98 4.93 -4.37 -0.37
CA LEU A 98 6.13 -5.00 0.17
C LEU A 98 6.61 -6.15 -0.72
N GLN A 99 5.68 -6.95 -1.26
CA GLN A 99 6.01 -8.00 -2.23
C GLN A 99 6.56 -7.38 -3.52
N TYR A 100 5.96 -6.31 -4.03
CA TYR A 100 6.49 -5.61 -5.20
C TYR A 100 7.93 -5.16 -5.00
N PHE A 101 8.27 -4.57 -3.85
CA PHE A 101 9.65 -4.18 -3.52
C PHE A 101 10.59 -5.39 -3.46
N ASN A 102 10.10 -6.53 -2.95
CA ASN A 102 10.85 -7.77 -2.89
C ASN A 102 11.19 -8.33 -4.28
N GLU A 103 10.34 -8.11 -5.27
CA GLU A 103 10.55 -8.62 -6.63
C GLU A 103 11.44 -7.70 -7.49
N VAL A 104 11.36 -6.37 -7.30
CA VAL A 104 12.00 -5.41 -8.23
C VAL A 104 13.34 -4.86 -7.75
N TRP A 105 13.82 -5.21 -6.57
CA TRP A 105 15.01 -4.61 -5.97
C TRP A 105 16.27 -4.75 -6.81
N GLU A 106 16.45 -5.85 -7.55
CA GLU A 106 17.66 -6.09 -8.36
C GLU A 106 17.83 -5.07 -9.50
N HIS A 107 16.73 -4.58 -10.06
CA HIS A 107 16.74 -3.75 -11.25
C HIS A 107 16.38 -2.28 -10.95
N THR A 108 16.20 -1.93 -9.67
CA THR A 108 15.64 -0.63 -9.29
C THR A 108 16.71 0.40 -8.95
N GLY A 109 17.86 -0.03 -8.42
CA GLY A 109 18.80 0.89 -7.78
C GLY A 109 18.14 1.63 -6.61
N TYR A 110 18.63 2.83 -6.29
CA TYR A 110 18.06 3.68 -5.24
C TYR A 110 16.95 4.58 -5.81
N ASN A 111 15.82 3.97 -6.21
CA ASN A 111 14.64 4.66 -6.70
C ASN A 111 13.40 4.23 -5.93
N ALA A 112 12.54 5.20 -5.58
CA ALA A 112 11.22 4.89 -5.05
C ALA A 112 10.36 4.24 -6.14
N ARG A 113 9.78 3.07 -5.87
CA ARG A 113 8.97 2.31 -6.83
C ARG A 113 7.49 2.26 -6.44
N GLY A 114 7.19 2.49 -5.17
CA GLY A 114 5.81 2.50 -4.68
C GLY A 114 5.63 3.45 -3.51
N VAL A 115 4.42 3.98 -3.36
CA VAL A 115 4.04 4.91 -2.28
C VAL A 115 2.70 4.51 -1.68
N PHE A 116 2.59 4.66 -0.37
CA PHE A 116 1.38 4.42 0.40
C PHE A 116 0.81 5.75 0.89
N ILE A 117 -0.44 6.02 0.58
CA ILE A 117 -1.16 7.23 0.96
C ILE A 117 -2.38 6.86 1.80
N ASN A 118 -2.42 7.32 3.04
CA ASN A 118 -3.70 7.40 3.76
C ASN A 118 -4.43 8.66 3.26
N VAL A 119 -5.51 8.47 2.52
CA VAL A 119 -6.16 9.55 1.76
C VAL A 119 -6.65 10.68 2.65
N PRO A 120 -7.32 10.46 3.79
CA PRO A 120 -7.71 11.55 4.70
C PRO A 120 -6.53 12.40 5.17
N THR A 121 -5.43 11.77 5.56
CA THR A 121 -4.21 12.47 6.02
C THR A 121 -3.58 13.26 4.88
N PHE A 122 -3.46 12.67 3.70
CA PHE A 122 -2.91 13.34 2.52
C PHE A 122 -3.71 14.59 2.14
N LEU A 123 -5.03 14.50 2.11
CA LEU A 123 -5.89 15.66 1.79
C LEU A 123 -5.80 16.77 2.86
N TYR A 124 -5.67 16.40 4.13
CA TYR A 124 -5.38 17.38 5.18
C TYR A 124 -4.03 18.08 4.95
N GLN A 125 -2.99 17.32 4.62
CA GLN A 125 -1.67 17.86 4.30
C GLN A 125 -1.68 18.76 3.07
N CYS A 126 -2.42 18.42 2.01
CA CYS A 126 -2.61 19.29 0.84
C CYS A 126 -3.13 20.69 1.24
N LYS A 127 -4.13 20.73 2.12
CA LYS A 127 -4.70 21.99 2.61
C LYS A 127 -3.72 22.76 3.50
N SER A 128 -3.05 22.07 4.40
CA SER A 128 -2.07 22.67 5.31
C SER A 128 -0.87 23.23 4.56
N ASN A 129 -0.44 22.57 3.49
CA ASN A 129 0.72 22.94 2.68
C ASN A 129 0.52 24.28 1.94
N ILE A 130 -0.74 24.71 1.71
CA ILE A 130 -1.04 26.03 1.10
C ILE A 130 -0.52 27.16 2.00
N SER A 131 -0.69 27.05 3.30
CA SER A 131 -0.28 28.09 4.27
C SER A 131 1.09 27.85 4.88
N ARG A 132 1.56 26.61 4.88
CA ARG A 132 2.85 26.17 5.44
C ARG A 132 3.51 25.18 4.51
N PRO A 133 4.16 25.61 3.42
CA PRO A 133 4.83 24.73 2.48
C PRO A 133 5.89 23.85 3.15
N SER A 134 5.88 22.56 2.83
CA SER A 134 6.87 21.58 3.29
C SER A 134 7.50 20.92 2.07
N GLN A 135 8.82 20.95 1.98
CA GLN A 135 9.55 20.29 0.90
C GLN A 135 9.30 18.78 0.90
N GLU A 136 9.29 18.16 2.08
CA GLU A 136 9.02 16.72 2.22
C GLU A 136 7.64 16.34 1.65
N PHE A 137 6.61 17.16 1.92
CA PHE A 137 5.29 16.92 1.37
C PHE A 137 5.22 17.13 -0.15
N GLU A 138 5.91 18.14 -0.69
CA GLU A 138 6.01 18.34 -2.14
C GLU A 138 6.70 17.16 -2.83
N GLU A 139 7.80 16.65 -2.26
CA GLU A 139 8.49 15.46 -2.75
C GLU A 139 7.59 14.22 -2.75
N LEU A 140 6.81 14.02 -1.66
CA LEU A 140 5.81 12.96 -1.58
C LEU A 140 4.76 13.12 -2.68
N ARG A 141 4.19 14.32 -2.84
CA ARG A 141 3.17 14.62 -3.86
C ARG A 141 3.71 14.37 -5.27
N ASP A 142 4.92 14.81 -5.55
CA ASP A 142 5.57 14.60 -6.85
C ASP A 142 5.86 13.12 -7.13
N SER A 143 6.16 12.33 -6.10
CA SER A 143 6.39 10.90 -6.23
C SER A 143 5.16 10.17 -6.74
N LEU A 144 3.93 10.63 -6.41
CA LEU A 144 2.68 10.03 -6.86
C LEU A 144 2.52 10.01 -8.39
N PHE A 145 3.15 10.94 -9.09
CA PHE A 145 3.15 10.99 -10.56
C PHE A 145 4.22 10.11 -11.21
N LYS A 146 5.21 9.64 -10.43
CA LYS A 146 6.42 8.98 -10.94
C LYS A 146 6.46 7.49 -10.63
N VAL A 147 6.15 7.08 -9.38
CA VAL A 147 6.25 5.69 -8.93
C VAL A 147 5.31 4.75 -9.70
N ASP A 148 5.67 3.48 -9.76
CA ASP A 148 4.90 2.50 -10.53
C ASP A 148 3.61 2.09 -9.82
N LEU A 149 3.66 1.96 -8.50
CA LEU A 149 2.53 1.49 -7.69
C LEU A 149 2.17 2.51 -6.60
N VAL A 150 0.89 2.88 -6.50
CA VAL A 150 0.38 3.70 -5.39
C VAL A 150 -0.75 2.98 -4.67
N VAL A 151 -0.67 2.95 -3.36
CA VAL A 151 -1.79 2.56 -2.49
C VAL A 151 -2.52 3.82 -2.02
N TRP A 152 -3.82 3.84 -2.22
CA TRP A 152 -4.77 4.85 -1.75
C TRP A 152 -5.61 4.24 -0.64
N ASP A 153 -5.12 4.35 0.60
CA ASP A 153 -5.75 3.75 1.77
C ASP A 153 -6.88 4.63 2.29
N ASP A 154 -7.99 4.00 2.66
CA ASP A 154 -9.21 4.65 3.17
C ASP A 154 -9.81 5.70 2.20
N ILE A 155 -9.76 5.43 0.89
CA ILE A 155 -10.43 6.30 -0.08
C ILE A 155 -11.94 6.28 0.18
N ALA A 156 -12.57 7.45 0.12
CA ALA A 156 -13.98 7.63 0.48
C ALA A 156 -14.30 7.43 1.99
N ALA A 157 -13.33 7.58 2.89
CA ALA A 157 -13.58 7.60 4.33
C ALA A 157 -14.51 8.75 4.75
N ALA A 158 -14.53 9.84 3.98
CA ALA A 158 -15.47 10.95 4.09
C ALA A 158 -15.81 11.49 2.70
N LYS A 159 -16.88 12.26 2.60
CA LYS A 159 -17.17 13.02 1.35
C LYS A 159 -16.05 14.03 1.12
N ILE A 160 -15.56 14.05 -0.12
CA ILE A 160 -14.49 14.95 -0.53
C ILE A 160 -15.04 16.31 -0.98
N SER A 161 -14.29 17.38 -0.72
CA SER A 161 -14.59 18.72 -1.26
C SER A 161 -14.17 18.84 -2.73
N ASP A 162 -14.62 19.91 -3.42
CA ASP A 162 -14.22 20.16 -4.82
C ASP A 162 -12.68 20.30 -4.98
N TYR A 163 -12.02 20.88 -3.97
CA TYR A 163 -10.56 20.97 -3.95
C TYR A 163 -9.93 19.57 -3.84
N ASP A 164 -10.41 18.73 -2.93
CA ASP A 164 -9.91 17.36 -2.73
C ASP A 164 -10.15 16.54 -4.02
N PHE A 165 -11.33 16.68 -4.60
CA PHE A 165 -11.70 16.04 -5.86
C PHE A 165 -10.72 16.40 -6.99
N SER A 166 -10.46 17.70 -7.22
CA SER A 166 -9.56 18.15 -8.28
C SER A 166 -8.11 17.66 -8.04
N THR A 167 -7.67 17.64 -6.79
CA THR A 167 -6.34 17.18 -6.41
C THR A 167 -6.16 15.70 -6.73
N ILE A 168 -7.07 14.84 -6.24
CA ILE A 168 -6.97 13.39 -6.49
C ILE A 168 -7.16 13.08 -7.98
N LEU A 169 -8.13 13.74 -8.65
CA LEU A 169 -8.41 13.50 -10.05
C LEU A 169 -7.20 13.78 -10.94
N SER A 170 -6.48 14.89 -10.71
CA SER A 170 -5.29 15.23 -11.48
C SER A 170 -4.18 14.18 -11.38
N ILE A 171 -3.99 13.63 -10.19
CA ILE A 171 -3.00 12.57 -9.97
C ILE A 171 -3.46 11.27 -10.65
N LEU A 172 -4.70 10.84 -10.44
CA LEU A 172 -5.22 9.59 -11.00
C LEU A 172 -5.28 9.64 -12.52
N ASP A 173 -5.68 10.76 -13.13
CA ASP A 173 -5.69 10.93 -14.58
C ASP A 173 -4.29 10.80 -15.18
N SER A 174 -3.29 11.43 -14.55
CA SER A 174 -1.89 11.29 -14.96
C SER A 174 -1.41 9.85 -14.86
N ARG A 175 -1.75 9.14 -13.77
CA ARG A 175 -1.35 7.75 -13.56
C ARG A 175 -2.02 6.81 -14.57
N VAL A 176 -3.31 6.97 -14.81
CA VAL A 176 -4.05 6.20 -15.83
C VAL A 176 -3.46 6.42 -17.22
N TYR A 177 -3.17 7.69 -17.57
CA TYR A 177 -2.53 8.00 -18.86
C TYR A 177 -1.16 7.35 -19.03
N LYS A 178 -0.37 7.27 -17.95
CA LYS A 178 0.95 6.64 -17.93
C LYS A 178 0.91 5.13 -17.66
N GLN A 179 -0.26 4.52 -17.61
CA GLN A 179 -0.44 3.09 -17.29
C GLN A 179 0.23 2.68 -15.97
N LYS A 180 0.09 3.50 -14.92
CA LYS A 180 0.63 3.23 -13.59
C LYS A 180 -0.40 2.54 -12.69
N ALA A 181 0.03 1.52 -11.95
CA ALA A 181 -0.84 0.71 -11.11
C ALA A 181 -1.33 1.43 -9.86
N ASN A 182 -2.56 1.11 -9.43
CA ASN A 182 -3.17 1.66 -8.24
C ASN A 182 -3.86 0.58 -7.42
N ILE A 183 -3.72 0.64 -6.10
CA ILE A 183 -4.46 -0.19 -5.15
C ILE A 183 -5.27 0.76 -4.27
N TYR A 184 -6.56 0.51 -4.15
CA TYR A 184 -7.46 1.30 -3.31
C TYR A 184 -8.00 0.44 -2.18
N THR A 185 -8.11 1.00 -0.98
CA THR A 185 -8.88 0.38 0.10
C THR A 185 -10.03 1.29 0.53
N SER A 186 -11.15 0.71 0.90
CA SER A 186 -12.34 1.48 1.33
C SER A 186 -13.27 0.66 2.23
N ASN A 187 -14.08 1.38 3.01
CA ASN A 187 -15.25 0.80 3.68
C ASN A 187 -16.54 0.96 2.86
N ILE A 188 -16.44 1.49 1.65
CA ILE A 188 -17.58 1.76 0.77
C ILE A 188 -17.55 0.76 -0.39
N SER A 189 -18.70 0.20 -0.74
CA SER A 189 -18.80 -0.70 -1.91
C SER A 189 -18.70 0.10 -3.22
N PRO A 190 -18.28 -0.53 -4.34
CA PRO A 190 -18.21 0.12 -5.65
C PRO A 190 -19.51 0.80 -6.09
N GLN A 191 -20.66 0.25 -5.68
CA GLN A 191 -21.98 0.76 -6.01
C GLN A 191 -22.29 2.11 -5.32
N HIS A 192 -21.68 2.36 -4.18
CA HIS A 192 -21.94 3.55 -3.37
C HIS A 192 -20.81 4.58 -3.39
N ILE A 193 -19.63 4.24 -3.94
CA ILE A 193 -18.46 5.13 -3.90
C ILE A 193 -18.70 6.47 -4.59
N GLU A 194 -19.52 6.50 -5.64
CA GLU A 194 -19.84 7.70 -6.39
C GLU A 194 -20.41 8.81 -5.50
N SER A 195 -21.24 8.46 -4.52
CA SER A 195 -21.82 9.44 -3.59
C SER A 195 -20.81 10.10 -2.64
N TYR A 196 -19.60 9.53 -2.53
CA TYR A 196 -18.50 10.05 -1.70
C TYR A 196 -17.49 10.84 -2.52
N VAL A 197 -17.11 10.33 -3.69
CA VAL A 197 -15.99 10.88 -4.48
C VAL A 197 -16.41 11.48 -5.82
N GLY A 198 -17.68 11.40 -6.18
CA GLY A 198 -18.22 11.87 -7.46
C GLY A 198 -17.96 10.89 -8.62
N ALA A 199 -18.77 11.00 -9.68
CA ALA A 199 -18.83 10.04 -10.79
C ALA A 199 -17.47 9.84 -11.51
N LYS A 200 -16.72 10.93 -11.74
CA LYS A 200 -15.45 10.86 -12.46
C LYS A 200 -14.38 10.06 -11.69
N LEU A 201 -14.23 10.30 -10.39
CA LEU A 201 -13.28 9.53 -9.56
C LEU A 201 -13.76 8.10 -9.37
N ALA A 202 -15.05 7.89 -9.08
CA ALA A 202 -15.65 6.57 -8.94
C ALA A 202 -15.37 5.68 -10.16
N SER A 203 -15.56 6.22 -11.38
CA SER A 203 -15.27 5.50 -12.62
C SER A 203 -13.82 5.06 -12.76
N ARG A 204 -12.86 5.82 -12.24
CA ARG A 204 -11.42 5.45 -12.28
C ARG A 204 -11.06 4.43 -11.22
N ILE A 205 -11.59 4.61 -10.02
CA ILE A 205 -11.32 3.74 -8.87
C ILE A 205 -11.93 2.35 -9.10
N SER A 206 -13.16 2.29 -9.63
CA SER A 206 -13.88 1.03 -9.86
C SER A 206 -13.49 0.32 -11.15
N LYS A 207 -12.61 0.93 -11.97
CA LYS A 207 -12.15 0.34 -13.24
C LYS A 207 -11.00 -0.64 -12.97
N GLY A 208 -11.30 -1.82 -12.53
CA GLY A 208 -10.26 -2.81 -12.28
C GLY A 208 -10.79 -4.01 -11.52
N ILE A 209 -9.87 -4.72 -10.89
CA ILE A 209 -10.20 -5.87 -10.06
C ILE A 209 -10.84 -5.36 -8.77
N THR A 210 -11.97 -5.93 -8.41
CA THR A 210 -12.66 -5.61 -7.15
C THR A 210 -12.72 -6.83 -6.27
N ILE A 211 -12.28 -6.70 -5.01
CA ILE A 211 -12.29 -7.78 -4.03
C ILE A 211 -12.96 -7.29 -2.75
N GLN A 212 -14.01 -7.99 -2.33
CA GLN A 212 -14.70 -7.76 -1.05
C GLN A 212 -14.12 -8.66 0.03
N LEU A 213 -13.80 -8.08 1.20
CA LEU A 213 -13.55 -8.81 2.43
C LEU A 213 -14.81 -8.72 3.31
N LYS A 214 -15.31 -9.87 3.77
CA LYS A 214 -16.57 -10.01 4.52
C LYS A 214 -16.33 -10.35 5.99
N GLY A 215 -15.12 -10.81 6.32
CA GLY A 215 -14.75 -11.24 7.67
C GLY A 215 -14.81 -10.14 8.71
N GLY A 216 -14.79 -10.54 9.97
CA GLY A 216 -14.86 -9.66 11.11
C GLY A 216 -13.59 -8.85 11.38
N ASP A 217 -13.63 -8.03 12.44
CA ASP A 217 -12.47 -7.25 12.90
C ASP A 217 -11.38 -8.19 13.47
N LYS A 218 -10.23 -8.20 12.84
CA LYS A 218 -9.07 -9.04 13.20
C LYS A 218 -8.12 -8.36 14.20
N ARG A 219 -8.40 -7.11 14.60
CA ARG A 219 -7.54 -6.36 15.55
C ARG A 219 -7.58 -6.95 16.96
N ASN A 220 -8.71 -7.54 17.35
CA ASN A 220 -8.92 -8.13 18.68
C ASN A 220 -8.56 -9.63 18.73
N GLY A 221 -8.26 -10.28 17.61
CA GLY A 221 -7.93 -11.71 17.51
C GLY A 221 -6.44 -12.02 17.36
N SER A 222 -5.62 -11.04 17.05
CA SER A 222 -4.18 -11.16 17.02
C SER A 222 -3.62 -10.84 18.41
N THR A 223 -3.61 -11.80 19.34
CA THR A 223 -2.54 -11.88 20.31
C THR A 223 -1.26 -12.10 19.52
N ALA A 224 -0.72 -11.02 18.95
CA ALA A 224 0.68 -10.96 18.64
C ALA A 224 1.38 -11.25 19.97
N SER A 225 2.00 -12.41 20.09
CA SER A 225 3.03 -12.62 21.10
C SER A 225 4.05 -11.52 20.86
N SER A 226 3.93 -10.44 21.62
CA SER A 226 4.86 -9.33 21.63
C SER A 226 6.14 -9.85 22.28
N SER A 227 7.07 -10.31 21.46
CA SER A 227 8.46 -10.53 21.84
C SER A 227 9.22 -9.21 22.09
N PHE A 228 8.50 -8.15 22.46
CA PHE A 228 9.08 -6.84 22.76
C PHE A 228 9.14 -6.51 24.26
N GLU A 229 8.78 -7.45 25.15
CA GLU A 229 8.84 -7.21 26.62
C GLU A 229 10.23 -7.35 27.24
N ASN A 230 11.32 -7.57 26.49
CA ASN A 230 12.67 -7.74 27.05
C ASN A 230 13.70 -6.73 26.53
N LEU A 231 13.33 -5.47 26.34
CA LEU A 231 14.28 -4.38 26.12
C LEU A 231 14.09 -3.27 27.15
N SER A 232 14.25 -3.61 28.41
CA SER A 232 14.56 -2.64 29.46
C SER A 232 15.74 -3.20 30.26
N VAL A 233 16.94 -2.74 29.94
CA VAL A 233 18.08 -2.27 30.76
C VAL A 233 19.15 -1.79 29.80
#